data_18ff642d127c1ec632cbad99ed1a70b1
#
_entry.id   18ff642d127c1ec632cbad99ed1a70b1
#
_cell.length_a   1.000
_cell.length_b   1.000
_cell.length_c   1.000
_cell.angle_alpha   90.00
_cell.angle_beta   90.00
_cell.angle_gamma   90.00
#
_symmetry.space_group_name_H-M   'P 1'
#
loop_
_entity.id
_entity.type
_entity.pdbx_description
1 polymer ?
#
loop_
_entity_poly.entity_id
_entity_poly.type
_entity_poly.pdbx_seq_one_letter_code
_entity_poly.pdbx_strand_id
1 'polypeptide(L)'
;MSSYVLDLVSVTITDRYRVGCSAIHALSDDVLIYIFNLYRQDLEFYAPNKSWSWHQWHVLAHVCQRWRHIIFAWPNYPDVRIDCGSRTAAVKALDVWPALPITIEVGCNFQDRDGIISVLEHRDRIIGIDLSGLTGPQLKTCATLMQEPFSILQALSLSCNVEMPPVISDMFLGGSAPRLQRIKLWNVPFPTLPKFLLSTRGLVELHLKDIPSTGYISPEVMVTSLAMLTRLRSLSIRFRSRSSFPKNPTTSQRPPPPTCTVLPALTTFMFGGVSEYLEDLMARIDVPLLDDLDLQFFYQPTSGVPQLPQIIHRIEKFKTPHKADIDFRNHRVDISLTSGCLIGGDLHLEFECHGLDRQLSLLEQVFSQCSPLLSHVGVLELSDHDMQPYRGSTLWLAFLRPFNAVRSLLFYDQGSLFQIAHALGDLTEERAAEVLPMLRTIVWYGSCDWDEVEPWVIPLLQPFIDAREISGHPVEVP
;
A
#
# COMPACT_ATOMS: atom_id res chain seq x y z
N MET A 1 -11.72 -28.55 3.03
CA MET A 1 -11.35 -29.42 1.89
C MET A 1 -9.86 -29.83 1.88
N SER A 2 -9.06 -29.36 2.83
CA SER A 2 -7.60 -29.62 2.88
C SER A 2 -7.17 -30.88 3.62
N SER A 3 -8.10 -31.58 4.29
CA SER A 3 -7.78 -32.80 5.06
C SER A 3 -7.78 -34.09 4.21
N TYR A 4 -8.40 -34.07 3.02
CA TYR A 4 -8.55 -35.27 2.20
C TYR A 4 -7.35 -35.59 1.28
N VAL A 5 -6.45 -34.62 1.05
CA VAL A 5 -5.30 -34.82 0.16
C VAL A 5 -4.12 -35.47 0.89
N LEU A 6 -4.00 -35.24 2.19
CA LEU A 6 -2.93 -35.84 3.02
C LEU A 6 -3.19 -37.33 3.33
N ASP A 7 -4.44 -37.74 3.44
CA ASP A 7 -4.78 -39.15 3.70
C ASP A 7 -4.60 -40.06 2.46
N LEU A 8 -4.71 -39.53 1.25
CA LEU A 8 -4.48 -40.33 0.02
C LEU A 8 -3.01 -40.62 -0.26
N VAL A 9 -2.10 -39.79 0.26
CA VAL A 9 -0.65 -40.03 0.13
C VAL A 9 -0.13 -40.99 1.21
N SER A 10 -0.78 -41.01 2.39
CA SER A 10 -0.38 -41.91 3.50
C SER A 10 -0.72 -43.36 3.27
N VAL A 11 -1.77 -43.67 2.51
CA VAL A 11 -2.27 -45.07 2.35
C VAL A 11 -1.48 -45.87 1.29
N THR A 12 -0.72 -45.19 0.41
CA THR A 12 0.02 -45.86 -0.68
C THR A 12 1.49 -46.15 -0.36
N ILE A 13 2.02 -45.67 0.77
CA ILE A 13 3.46 -45.75 1.09
C ILE A 13 3.85 -47.01 1.88
N THR A 14 2.91 -47.72 2.47
CA THR A 14 3.23 -48.83 3.42
C THR A 14 3.41 -50.22 2.79
N ASP A 15 3.16 -50.43 1.50
CA ASP A 15 3.09 -51.79 0.97
C ASP A 15 4.02 -52.19 -0.19
N ARG A 16 5.04 -51.35 -0.54
CA ARG A 16 5.99 -51.72 -1.58
C ARG A 16 7.47 -51.34 -1.31
N TYR A 17 7.98 -51.76 -0.18
CA TYR A 17 9.44 -51.83 -0.01
C TYR A 17 9.96 -53.18 -0.50
N ARG A 18 10.03 -53.38 -1.83
CA ARG A 18 10.94 -54.32 -2.50
C ARG A 18 11.49 -53.66 -3.73
N VAL A 19 12.79 -53.30 -3.64
CA VAL A 19 13.72 -53.10 -4.78
C VAL A 19 13.05 -52.57 -6.06
N GLY A 20 12.76 -51.30 -6.12
CA GLY A 20 12.35 -50.65 -7.34
C GLY A 20 12.64 -49.15 -7.17
N CYS A 21 13.20 -48.51 -8.19
CA CYS A 21 13.36 -47.07 -8.26
C CYS A 21 12.08 -46.42 -7.78
N SER A 22 12.16 -45.54 -6.78
CA SER A 22 11.03 -44.75 -6.31
C SER A 22 10.32 -44.15 -7.53
N ALA A 23 8.99 -44.19 -7.59
CA ALA A 23 8.19 -43.67 -8.72
C ALA A 23 8.59 -42.22 -9.10
N ILE A 24 9.12 -41.47 -8.17
CA ILE A 24 9.62 -40.10 -8.35
C ILE A 24 10.87 -40.03 -9.26
N HIS A 25 11.69 -41.11 -9.32
CA HIS A 25 12.83 -41.17 -10.21
C HIS A 25 12.43 -41.42 -11.67
N ALA A 26 11.21 -41.91 -11.91
CA ALA A 26 10.67 -42.14 -13.26
C ALA A 26 10.07 -40.86 -13.87
N LEU A 27 9.86 -39.79 -13.08
CA LEU A 27 9.35 -38.52 -13.58
C LEU A 27 10.43 -37.83 -14.45
N SER A 28 9.99 -37.19 -15.53
CA SER A 28 10.86 -36.33 -16.33
C SER A 28 11.29 -35.08 -15.55
N ASP A 29 12.37 -34.43 -15.97
CA ASP A 29 12.85 -33.20 -15.32
C ASP A 29 11.82 -32.08 -15.41
N ASP A 30 11.06 -31.97 -16.52
CA ASP A 30 9.99 -30.99 -16.68
C ASP A 30 8.86 -31.18 -15.66
N VAL A 31 8.49 -32.43 -15.38
CA VAL A 31 7.46 -32.72 -14.35
C VAL A 31 7.99 -32.40 -12.96
N LEU A 32 9.24 -32.69 -12.67
CA LEU A 32 9.87 -32.31 -11.42
C LEU A 32 9.93 -30.79 -11.25
N ILE A 33 10.30 -30.05 -12.31
CA ILE A 33 10.28 -28.57 -12.32
C ILE A 33 8.88 -28.06 -12.05
N TYR A 34 7.84 -28.64 -12.65
CA TYR A 34 6.45 -28.25 -12.39
C TYR A 34 6.05 -28.49 -10.93
N ILE A 35 6.39 -29.63 -10.36
CA ILE A 35 6.16 -29.96 -8.95
C ILE A 35 6.87 -28.96 -8.03
N PHE A 36 8.13 -28.62 -8.33
CA PHE A 36 8.90 -27.66 -7.54
C PHE A 36 8.30 -26.25 -7.62
N ASN A 37 7.74 -25.87 -8.79
CA ASN A 37 7.00 -24.61 -8.92
C ASN A 37 5.75 -24.57 -8.07
N LEU A 38 4.94 -25.63 -8.07
CA LEU A 38 3.75 -25.71 -7.23
C LEU A 38 4.11 -25.63 -5.74
N TYR A 39 5.14 -26.36 -5.33
CA TYR A 39 5.64 -26.29 -3.95
C TYR A 39 6.07 -24.87 -3.55
N ARG A 40 6.72 -24.13 -4.44
CA ARG A 40 7.09 -22.73 -4.21
C ARG A 40 5.88 -21.82 -4.10
N GLN A 41 4.91 -21.94 -5.01
CA GLN A 41 3.69 -21.12 -4.99
C GLN A 41 2.88 -21.34 -3.71
N ASP A 42 2.81 -22.57 -3.24
CA ASP A 42 2.13 -22.94 -2.00
C ASP A 42 2.81 -22.26 -0.79
N LEU A 43 4.13 -22.24 -0.75
CA LEU A 43 4.89 -21.55 0.28
C LEU A 43 4.68 -20.04 0.28
N GLU A 44 4.62 -19.41 -0.90
CA GLU A 44 4.35 -17.99 -1.07
C GLU A 44 2.93 -17.62 -0.60
N PHE A 45 1.95 -18.49 -0.85
CA PHE A 45 0.55 -18.27 -0.46
C PHE A 45 0.34 -18.33 1.06
N TYR A 46 0.95 -19.31 1.75
CA TYR A 46 0.74 -19.49 3.21
C TYR A 46 1.59 -18.57 4.09
N ALA A 47 2.61 -17.92 3.57
CA ALA A 47 3.49 -17.06 4.35
C ALA A 47 3.96 -15.81 3.58
N PRO A 48 3.05 -14.93 3.09
CA PRO A 48 3.41 -13.82 2.22
C PRO A 48 4.35 -12.80 2.88
N ASN A 49 4.43 -12.77 4.21
CA ASN A 49 5.22 -11.78 4.98
C ASN A 49 6.31 -12.40 5.88
N LYS A 50 6.57 -13.71 5.78
CA LYS A 50 7.58 -14.36 6.63
C LYS A 50 8.80 -14.73 5.82
N SER A 51 9.96 -14.23 6.22
CA SER A 51 11.27 -14.59 5.66
C SER A 51 11.56 -16.12 5.68
N TRP A 52 10.75 -16.88 6.42
CA TRP A 52 10.86 -18.33 6.59
C TRP A 52 10.44 -19.15 5.36
N SER A 53 9.55 -18.65 4.52
CA SER A 53 9.05 -19.38 3.34
C SER A 53 10.14 -19.65 2.29
N TRP A 54 11.13 -18.79 2.24
CA TRP A 54 12.20 -18.82 1.24
C TRP A 54 13.30 -19.86 1.54
N HIS A 55 13.44 -20.25 2.81
CA HIS A 55 14.42 -21.26 3.20
C HIS A 55 13.99 -22.70 2.93
N GLN A 56 12.73 -22.93 2.57
CA GLN A 56 12.19 -24.29 2.46
C GLN A 56 12.47 -24.95 1.10
N TRP A 57 12.62 -24.17 0.00
CA TRP A 57 12.91 -24.77 -1.31
C TRP A 57 14.28 -25.45 -1.39
N HIS A 58 15.26 -24.99 -0.63
CA HIS A 58 16.59 -25.62 -0.63
C HIS A 58 16.56 -27.04 -0.05
N VAL A 59 15.52 -27.40 0.71
CA VAL A 59 15.30 -28.78 1.15
C VAL A 59 15.21 -29.71 -0.05
N LEU A 60 14.63 -29.25 -1.15
CA LEU A 60 14.55 -30.01 -2.40
C LEU A 60 15.95 -30.28 -3.00
N ALA A 61 16.88 -29.35 -2.83
CA ALA A 61 18.27 -29.51 -3.28
C ALA A 61 19.06 -30.53 -2.44
N HIS A 62 18.58 -30.87 -1.24
CA HIS A 62 19.16 -31.87 -0.36
C HIS A 62 18.61 -33.28 -0.56
N VAL A 63 17.56 -33.46 -1.36
CA VAL A 63 16.92 -34.79 -1.57
C VAL A 63 17.84 -35.74 -2.33
N CYS A 64 18.34 -35.35 -3.50
CA CYS A 64 19.28 -36.14 -4.27
C CYS A 64 20.08 -35.30 -5.29
N GLN A 65 21.12 -35.91 -5.89
CA GLN A 65 21.98 -35.21 -6.86
C GLN A 65 21.19 -34.71 -8.09
N ARG A 66 20.24 -35.51 -8.59
CA ARG A 66 19.39 -35.15 -9.75
C ARG A 66 18.54 -33.93 -9.45
N TRP A 67 17.87 -33.88 -8.29
CA TRP A 67 17.05 -32.74 -7.86
C TRP A 67 17.90 -31.49 -7.71
N ARG A 68 19.04 -31.63 -7.09
CA ARG A 68 20.01 -30.52 -6.97
C ARG A 68 20.42 -29.98 -8.33
N HIS A 69 20.70 -30.86 -9.29
CA HIS A 69 21.08 -30.46 -10.65
C HIS A 69 19.95 -29.73 -11.37
N ILE A 70 18.72 -30.26 -11.29
CA ILE A 70 17.52 -29.64 -11.87
C ILE A 70 17.29 -28.24 -11.27
N ILE A 71 17.34 -28.13 -9.95
CA ILE A 71 17.13 -26.86 -9.25
C ILE A 71 18.19 -25.84 -9.64
N PHE A 72 19.44 -26.22 -9.77
CA PHE A 72 20.54 -25.33 -10.11
C PHE A 72 20.63 -24.98 -11.60
N ALA A 73 20.06 -25.78 -12.48
CA ALA A 73 19.98 -25.52 -13.91
C ALA A 73 18.72 -24.72 -14.32
N TRP A 74 17.81 -24.46 -13.38
CA TRP A 74 16.52 -23.88 -13.70
C TRP A 74 16.61 -22.38 -14.01
N PRO A 75 16.06 -21.89 -15.14
CA PRO A 75 16.20 -20.50 -15.59
C PRO A 75 15.47 -19.47 -14.69
N ASN A 76 14.42 -19.90 -13.98
CA ASN A 76 13.68 -19.07 -13.01
C ASN A 76 14.13 -19.34 -11.57
N TYR A 77 15.37 -19.49 -11.40
CA TYR A 77 16.10 -19.87 -10.23
C TYR A 77 15.70 -19.05 -8.98
N PRO A 78 15.38 -19.69 -7.85
CA PRO A 78 15.26 -18.96 -6.59
C PRO A 78 16.65 -18.48 -6.18
N ASP A 79 16.77 -17.20 -5.86
CA ASP A 79 17.95 -16.61 -5.28
C ASP A 79 18.30 -17.27 -3.93
N VAL A 80 19.56 -17.41 -3.65
CA VAL A 80 20.03 -17.84 -2.31
C VAL A 80 19.87 -16.64 -1.38
N ARG A 81 18.95 -16.75 -0.43
CA ARG A 81 18.81 -15.72 0.61
C ARG A 81 19.78 -15.98 1.74
N ILE A 82 20.59 -15.00 2.05
CA ILE A 82 21.58 -15.05 3.10
C ILE A 82 21.17 -14.09 4.21
N ASP A 83 20.80 -14.66 5.36
CA ASP A 83 20.63 -13.88 6.58
C ASP A 83 22.01 -13.50 7.13
N CYS A 84 22.32 -12.21 7.08
CA CYS A 84 23.56 -11.65 7.57
C CYS A 84 23.55 -11.29 9.07
N GLY A 85 22.53 -11.70 9.82
CA GLY A 85 22.47 -11.51 11.28
C GLY A 85 23.59 -12.21 12.03
N SER A 86 24.27 -13.20 11.43
CA SER A 86 25.44 -13.89 11.96
C SER A 86 26.50 -14.09 10.87
N ARG A 87 27.73 -13.60 11.12
CA ARG A 87 28.89 -13.80 10.23
C ARG A 87 29.12 -15.27 9.88
N THR A 88 29.08 -16.13 10.91
CA THR A 88 29.34 -17.57 10.73
C THR A 88 28.31 -18.22 9.81
N ALA A 89 27.03 -17.82 9.90
CA ALA A 89 25.98 -18.35 9.03
C ALA A 89 26.13 -17.82 7.60
N ALA A 90 26.42 -16.54 7.43
CA ALA A 90 26.62 -15.90 6.14
C ALA A 90 27.83 -16.49 5.37
N VAL A 91 28.99 -16.61 6.03
CA VAL A 91 30.20 -17.19 5.42
C VAL A 91 29.98 -18.67 5.07
N LYS A 92 29.39 -19.47 5.97
CA LYS A 92 29.07 -20.87 5.67
C LYS A 92 28.10 -21.00 4.47
N ALA A 93 27.11 -20.12 4.37
CA ALA A 93 26.20 -20.13 3.24
C ALA A 93 26.95 -19.85 1.92
N LEU A 94 27.88 -18.89 1.90
CA LEU A 94 28.71 -18.59 0.73
C LEU A 94 29.61 -19.73 0.32
N ASP A 95 30.18 -20.46 1.29
CA ASP A 95 31.10 -21.59 1.05
C ASP A 95 30.37 -22.84 0.55
N VAL A 96 29.16 -23.09 1.06
CA VAL A 96 28.38 -24.29 0.76
C VAL A 96 27.64 -24.17 -0.57
N TRP A 97 27.14 -22.97 -0.89
CA TRP A 97 26.36 -22.76 -2.10
C TRP A 97 27.25 -22.44 -3.32
N PRO A 98 27.00 -23.05 -4.50
CA PRO A 98 27.73 -22.71 -5.71
C PRO A 98 27.58 -21.21 -6.05
N ALA A 99 28.25 -20.77 -7.11
CA ALA A 99 28.25 -19.37 -7.56
C ALA A 99 26.88 -18.87 -8.08
N LEU A 100 25.86 -18.95 -7.22
CA LEU A 100 24.48 -18.59 -7.50
C LEU A 100 24.21 -17.11 -7.18
N PRO A 101 23.17 -16.51 -7.82
CA PRO A 101 22.69 -15.20 -7.40
C PRO A 101 22.26 -15.18 -5.93
N ILE A 102 22.53 -14.08 -5.24
CA ILE A 102 22.30 -13.95 -3.80
C ILE A 102 21.36 -12.78 -3.53
N THR A 103 20.42 -12.97 -2.61
CA THR A 103 19.70 -11.89 -1.94
C THR A 103 20.16 -11.82 -0.49
N ILE A 104 20.59 -10.64 -0.06
CA ILE A 104 21.01 -10.35 1.30
C ILE A 104 19.77 -9.90 2.08
N GLU A 105 19.55 -10.52 3.24
CA GLU A 105 18.53 -10.10 4.21
C GLU A 105 19.14 -9.83 5.58
N VAL A 106 18.66 -8.74 6.22
CA VAL A 106 19.00 -8.43 7.60
C VAL A 106 17.75 -7.93 8.31
N GLY A 107 17.36 -8.65 9.36
CA GLY A 107 16.27 -8.26 10.24
C GLY A 107 16.69 -7.26 11.33
N CYS A 108 15.71 -6.79 12.10
CA CYS A 108 15.82 -5.73 13.10
C CYS A 108 16.84 -5.95 14.23
N ASN A 109 17.40 -7.16 14.40
CA ASN A 109 18.33 -7.50 15.48
C ASN A 109 19.79 -7.57 15.02
N PHE A 110 20.15 -6.81 14.03
CA PHE A 110 21.49 -6.80 13.46
C PHE A 110 22.54 -6.31 14.47
N GLN A 111 23.34 -7.25 15.01
CA GLN A 111 24.46 -6.93 15.89
C GLN A 111 25.84 -7.17 15.24
N ASP A 112 25.89 -8.02 14.20
CA ASP A 112 27.15 -8.46 13.59
C ASP A 112 27.40 -7.75 12.25
N ARG A 113 28.26 -6.72 12.26
CA ARG A 113 28.69 -5.97 11.07
C ARG A 113 29.50 -6.82 10.09
N ASP A 114 30.25 -7.79 10.61
CA ASP A 114 31.21 -8.55 9.81
C ASP A 114 30.50 -9.53 8.86
N GLY A 115 29.30 -9.96 9.18
CA GLY A 115 28.48 -10.81 8.33
C GLY A 115 28.09 -10.10 7.01
N ILE A 116 27.60 -8.86 7.09
CA ILE A 116 27.28 -8.06 5.89
C ILE A 116 28.53 -7.76 5.07
N ILE A 117 29.62 -7.35 5.70
CA ILE A 117 30.88 -7.01 5.02
C ILE A 117 31.32 -8.18 4.16
N SER A 118 31.36 -9.40 4.75
CA SER A 118 31.79 -10.60 4.06
C SER A 118 30.92 -10.94 2.84
N VAL A 119 29.59 -10.68 2.90
CA VAL A 119 28.68 -10.97 1.78
C VAL A 119 28.76 -9.88 0.71
N LEU A 120 28.92 -8.60 1.09
CA LEU A 120 29.05 -7.49 0.16
C LEU A 120 30.35 -7.54 -0.69
N GLU A 121 31.35 -8.30 -0.27
CA GLU A 121 32.53 -8.60 -1.11
C GLU A 121 32.17 -9.38 -2.37
N HIS A 122 31.05 -10.15 -2.36
CA HIS A 122 30.56 -10.93 -3.50
C HIS A 122 29.51 -10.16 -4.36
N ARG A 123 29.71 -8.85 -4.55
CA ARG A 123 28.79 -7.93 -5.26
C ARG A 123 28.41 -8.36 -6.67
N ASP A 124 29.26 -9.13 -7.33
CA ASP A 124 29.04 -9.71 -8.65
C ASP A 124 27.93 -10.78 -8.69
N ARG A 125 27.56 -11.30 -7.50
CA ARG A 125 26.50 -12.32 -7.33
C ARG A 125 25.22 -11.73 -6.71
N ILE A 126 25.24 -10.50 -6.17
CA ILE A 126 24.13 -9.91 -5.43
C ILE A 126 23.07 -9.36 -6.38
N ILE A 127 21.89 -9.99 -6.37
CA ILE A 127 20.70 -9.55 -7.13
C ILE A 127 19.67 -8.81 -6.27
N GLY A 128 19.69 -9.02 -4.94
CA GLY A 128 18.79 -8.39 -3.99
C GLY A 128 19.47 -7.99 -2.70
N ILE A 129 19.07 -6.85 -2.15
CA ILE A 129 19.52 -6.33 -0.86
C ILE A 129 18.29 -5.87 -0.09
N ASP A 130 18.03 -6.49 1.08
CA ASP A 130 16.97 -6.10 2.01
C ASP A 130 17.56 -5.91 3.40
N LEU A 131 17.81 -4.65 3.76
CA LEU A 131 18.38 -4.26 5.05
C LEU A 131 17.36 -3.42 5.81
N SER A 132 16.65 -4.05 6.73
CA SER A 132 15.57 -3.41 7.48
C SER A 132 15.99 -3.08 8.92
N GLY A 133 15.47 -1.94 9.43
CA GLY A 133 15.65 -1.53 10.82
C GLY A 133 17.09 -1.08 11.18
N LEU A 134 17.85 -0.57 10.21
CA LEU A 134 19.23 -0.12 10.43
C LEU A 134 19.27 1.07 11.40
N THR A 135 20.28 1.06 12.27
CA THR A 135 20.69 2.26 13.02
C THR A 135 21.46 3.22 12.12
N GLY A 136 21.61 4.49 12.52
CA GLY A 136 22.37 5.48 11.76
C GLY A 136 23.82 5.05 11.43
N PRO A 137 24.61 4.56 12.40
CA PRO A 137 25.96 4.04 12.14
C PRO A 137 25.97 2.85 11.17
N GLN A 138 24.98 1.94 11.28
CA GLN A 138 24.86 0.79 10.38
C GLN A 138 24.55 1.24 8.94
N LEU A 139 23.58 2.14 8.75
CA LEU A 139 23.27 2.69 7.44
C LEU A 139 24.49 3.38 6.82
N LYS A 140 25.23 4.17 7.61
CA LYS A 140 26.47 4.83 7.15
C LYS A 140 27.52 3.81 6.72
N THR A 141 27.72 2.75 7.49
CA THR A 141 28.68 1.67 7.16
C THR A 141 28.27 0.97 5.86
N CYS A 142 27.01 0.53 5.76
CA CYS A 142 26.49 -0.12 4.54
C CYS A 142 26.63 0.80 3.32
N ALA A 143 26.24 2.07 3.43
CA ALA A 143 26.35 3.02 2.34
C ALA A 143 27.81 3.26 1.90
N THR A 144 28.77 3.15 2.83
CA THR A 144 30.21 3.27 2.51
C THR A 144 30.73 2.02 1.78
N LEU A 145 30.31 0.82 2.19
CA LEU A 145 30.69 -0.44 1.55
C LEU A 145 30.03 -0.61 0.16
N MET A 146 28.89 0.02 -0.04
CA MET A 146 28.12 -0.03 -1.29
C MET A 146 28.47 1.12 -2.24
N GLN A 147 29.69 1.68 -2.24
CA GLN A 147 30.12 2.70 -3.18
C GLN A 147 30.60 2.14 -4.52
N GLU A 148 30.85 0.86 -4.59
CA GLU A 148 31.22 0.18 -5.82
C GLU A 148 29.97 -0.28 -6.61
N PRO A 149 30.07 -0.44 -7.94
CA PRO A 149 28.94 -0.87 -8.77
C PRO A 149 28.46 -2.29 -8.45
N PHE A 150 27.14 -2.48 -8.45
CA PHE A 150 26.46 -3.77 -8.35
C PHE A 150 25.79 -4.10 -9.70
N SER A 151 26.53 -4.72 -10.59
CA SER A 151 26.16 -4.85 -12.01
C SER A 151 24.90 -5.67 -12.28
N ILE A 152 24.51 -6.56 -11.36
CA ILE A 152 23.36 -7.45 -11.54
C ILE A 152 22.23 -7.19 -10.54
N LEU A 153 22.36 -6.18 -9.68
CA LEU A 153 21.36 -5.84 -8.65
C LEU A 153 20.00 -5.48 -9.27
N GLN A 154 18.95 -6.17 -8.82
CA GLN A 154 17.57 -6.00 -9.29
C GLN A 154 16.64 -5.41 -8.23
N ALA A 155 16.90 -5.68 -6.95
CA ALA A 155 16.07 -5.21 -5.84
C ALA A 155 16.91 -4.60 -4.73
N LEU A 156 16.50 -3.42 -4.26
CA LEU A 156 17.11 -2.72 -3.14
C LEU A 156 16.02 -2.28 -2.17
N SER A 157 16.13 -2.71 -0.91
CA SER A 157 15.28 -2.29 0.20
C SER A 157 16.17 -1.87 1.36
N LEU A 158 16.03 -0.61 1.82
CA LEU A 158 16.74 -0.07 2.97
C LEU A 158 15.75 0.60 3.91
N SER A 159 15.81 0.29 5.20
CA SER A 159 15.08 1.04 6.21
C SER A 159 15.94 1.44 7.39
N CYS A 160 15.72 2.65 7.92
CA CYS A 160 16.48 3.20 9.04
C CYS A 160 15.55 3.61 10.18
N ASN A 161 15.84 3.13 11.39
CA ASN A 161 14.98 3.34 12.57
C ASN A 161 15.47 4.47 13.49
N VAL A 162 16.08 5.52 12.92
CA VAL A 162 16.53 6.68 13.69
C VAL A 162 15.82 7.94 13.24
N GLU A 163 15.66 8.88 14.14
CA GLU A 163 14.97 10.14 13.86
C GLU A 163 15.75 10.99 12.83
N MET A 164 17.07 11.00 12.92
CA MET A 164 17.94 11.73 12.02
C MET A 164 18.90 10.77 11.29
N PRO A 165 18.47 10.13 10.21
CA PRO A 165 19.30 9.21 9.47
C PRO A 165 20.41 9.92 8.69
N PRO A 166 21.59 9.27 8.51
CA PRO A 166 22.66 9.80 7.69
C PRO A 166 22.25 9.83 6.22
N VAL A 167 22.68 10.87 5.52
CA VAL A 167 22.44 11.05 4.09
C VAL A 167 23.28 10.07 3.27
N ILE A 168 22.65 9.40 2.30
CA ILE A 168 23.34 8.55 1.32
C ILE A 168 24.09 9.44 0.30
N SER A 169 25.35 9.07 0.02
CA SER A 169 26.21 9.78 -0.93
C SER A 169 25.80 9.53 -2.38
N ASP A 170 26.26 10.39 -3.29
CA ASP A 170 26.07 10.26 -4.74
C ASP A 170 26.85 9.09 -5.37
N MET A 171 27.87 8.58 -4.66
CA MET A 171 28.65 7.40 -5.06
C MET A 171 27.99 6.07 -4.70
N PHE A 172 26.82 6.10 -4.07
CA PHE A 172 26.09 4.89 -3.69
C PHE A 172 25.80 3.99 -4.90
N LEU A 173 26.11 2.69 -4.79
CA LEU A 173 26.08 1.70 -5.90
C LEU A 173 26.90 2.12 -7.12
N GLY A 174 28.03 2.83 -6.91
CA GLY A 174 28.83 3.39 -8.01
C GLY A 174 28.12 4.51 -8.78
N GLY A 175 27.09 5.11 -8.21
CA GLY A 175 26.25 6.13 -8.86
C GLY A 175 25.32 5.58 -9.94
N SER A 176 25.23 4.24 -10.13
CA SER A 176 24.46 3.64 -11.22
C SER A 176 24.07 2.20 -10.93
N ALA A 177 22.81 1.81 -11.22
CA ALA A 177 22.33 0.44 -11.11
C ALA A 177 21.38 0.10 -12.26
N PRO A 178 21.87 -0.19 -13.48
CA PRO A 178 21.05 -0.27 -14.70
C PRO A 178 20.05 -1.44 -14.73
N ARG A 179 20.27 -2.48 -13.92
CA ARG A 179 19.37 -3.65 -13.84
C ARG A 179 18.35 -3.55 -12.72
N LEU A 180 18.37 -2.46 -11.95
CA LEU A 180 17.49 -2.29 -10.82
C LEU A 180 16.03 -2.16 -11.28
N GLN A 181 15.17 -2.99 -10.68
CA GLN A 181 13.73 -3.07 -10.96
C GLN A 181 12.88 -2.61 -9.78
N ARG A 182 13.40 -2.73 -8.55
CA ARG A 182 12.69 -2.37 -7.33
C ARG A 182 13.58 -1.58 -6.39
N ILE A 183 13.08 -0.42 -5.95
CA ILE A 183 13.71 0.42 -4.92
C ILE A 183 12.69 0.67 -3.81
N LYS A 184 13.05 0.33 -2.57
CA LYS A 184 12.28 0.65 -1.37
C LYS A 184 13.19 1.34 -0.35
N LEU A 185 12.93 2.62 -0.08
CA LEU A 185 13.68 3.40 0.90
C LEU A 185 12.71 3.87 1.98
N TRP A 186 12.91 3.46 3.22
CA TRP A 186 12.10 3.89 4.35
C TRP A 186 12.96 4.66 5.35
N ASN A 187 12.66 5.96 5.50
CA ASN A 187 13.43 6.86 6.35
C ASN A 187 14.93 6.87 5.99
N VAL A 188 15.23 6.90 4.71
CA VAL A 188 16.58 6.91 4.16
C VAL A 188 16.73 8.13 3.26
N PRO A 189 17.44 9.20 3.71
CA PRO A 189 17.60 10.39 2.90
C PRO A 189 18.61 10.18 1.76
N PHE A 190 18.13 10.33 0.54
CA PHE A 190 18.93 10.20 -0.67
C PHE A 190 18.65 11.37 -1.63
N PRO A 191 19.16 12.57 -1.34
CA PRO A 191 18.87 13.78 -2.13
C PRO A 191 19.37 13.68 -3.58
N THR A 192 20.37 12.86 -3.86
CA THR A 192 20.89 12.61 -5.22
C THR A 192 20.17 11.48 -5.95
N LEU A 193 19.10 10.91 -5.36
CA LEU A 193 18.24 9.89 -5.98
C LEU A 193 17.79 10.28 -7.41
N PRO A 194 17.39 11.52 -7.70
CA PRO A 194 17.02 11.93 -9.07
C PRO A 194 18.09 11.63 -10.11
N LYS A 195 19.34 11.91 -9.80
CA LYS A 195 20.48 11.62 -10.68
C LYS A 195 20.70 10.12 -10.83
N PHE A 196 20.57 9.37 -9.74
CA PHE A 196 20.69 7.91 -9.73
C PHE A 196 19.61 7.23 -10.59
N LEU A 197 18.34 7.71 -10.51
CA LEU A 197 17.23 7.18 -11.28
C LEU A 197 17.43 7.27 -12.81
N LEU A 198 18.20 8.21 -13.31
CA LEU A 198 18.49 8.32 -14.75
C LEU A 198 19.20 7.08 -15.31
N SER A 199 19.88 6.31 -14.47
CA SER A 199 20.54 5.05 -14.85
C SER A 199 19.63 3.83 -14.77
N THR A 200 18.45 3.90 -14.11
CA THR A 200 17.61 2.77 -13.74
C THR A 200 16.36 2.62 -14.64
N ARG A 201 16.52 2.65 -15.95
CA ARG A 201 15.42 2.63 -16.94
C ARG A 201 14.50 1.40 -16.85
N GLY A 202 14.96 0.31 -16.22
CA GLY A 202 14.20 -0.92 -16.00
C GLY A 202 13.32 -0.90 -14.73
N LEU A 203 13.26 0.22 -13.99
CA LEU A 203 12.56 0.29 -12.72
C LEU A 203 11.05 0.06 -12.88
N VAL A 204 10.51 -0.81 -12.03
CA VAL A 204 9.09 -1.20 -11.98
C VAL A 204 8.43 -0.67 -10.70
N GLU A 205 9.17 -0.65 -9.59
CA GLU A 205 8.66 -0.19 -8.30
C GLU A 205 9.62 0.84 -7.69
N LEU A 206 9.09 1.99 -7.29
CA LEU A 206 9.81 3.04 -6.55
C LEU A 206 9.01 3.44 -5.32
N HIS A 207 9.46 3.01 -4.15
CA HIS A 207 8.81 3.32 -2.88
C HIS A 207 9.74 4.12 -1.99
N LEU A 208 9.38 5.37 -1.75
CA LEU A 208 10.05 6.31 -0.86
C LEU A 208 9.10 6.61 0.30
N LYS A 209 9.36 6.04 1.48
CA LYS A 209 8.50 6.18 2.67
C LYS A 209 9.23 6.91 3.79
N ASP A 210 8.50 7.69 4.57
CA ASP A 210 9.00 8.48 5.69
C ASP A 210 10.17 9.40 5.28
N ILE A 211 10.07 10.04 4.11
CA ILE A 211 11.11 10.91 3.59
C ILE A 211 11.37 12.05 4.59
N PRO A 212 12.59 12.14 5.18
CA PRO A 212 12.94 13.24 6.07
C PRO A 212 13.27 14.52 5.28
N SER A 213 13.37 15.66 5.96
CA SER A 213 13.69 16.95 5.32
C SER A 213 15.01 16.94 4.54
N THR A 214 16.00 16.19 5.00
CA THR A 214 17.31 16.02 4.33
C THR A 214 17.24 15.19 3.05
N GLY A 215 16.13 14.47 2.83
CA GLY A 215 15.84 13.69 1.62
C GLY A 215 14.80 14.35 0.70
N TYR A 216 14.42 15.62 0.97
CA TYR A 216 13.44 16.33 0.15
C TYR A 216 13.91 16.48 -1.29
N ILE A 217 13.02 16.17 -2.22
CA ILE A 217 13.20 16.34 -3.66
C ILE A 217 12.01 17.16 -4.15
N SER A 218 12.24 18.25 -4.88
CA SER A 218 11.13 19.06 -5.39
C SER A 218 10.30 18.31 -6.45
N PRO A 219 9.00 18.64 -6.63
CA PRO A 219 8.15 18.01 -7.64
C PRO A 219 8.75 18.08 -9.05
N GLU A 220 9.34 19.19 -9.44
CA GLU A 220 9.96 19.39 -10.76
C GLU A 220 11.11 18.42 -11.01
N VAL A 221 12.01 18.29 -10.02
CA VAL A 221 13.16 17.39 -10.09
C VAL A 221 12.69 15.92 -10.09
N MET A 222 11.67 15.61 -9.31
CA MET A 222 11.05 14.28 -9.27
C MET A 222 10.48 13.93 -10.64
N VAL A 223 9.66 14.78 -11.24
CA VAL A 223 9.06 14.56 -12.57
C VAL A 223 10.12 14.35 -13.64
N THR A 224 11.19 15.16 -13.63
CA THR A 224 12.30 15.00 -14.59
C THR A 224 12.94 13.62 -14.49
N SER A 225 13.07 13.08 -13.28
CA SER A 225 13.64 11.75 -13.06
C SER A 225 12.69 10.64 -13.47
N LEU A 226 11.38 10.81 -13.19
CA LEU A 226 10.34 9.84 -13.55
C LEU A 226 10.14 9.73 -15.06
N ALA A 227 10.42 10.78 -15.84
CA ALA A 227 10.26 10.80 -17.30
C ALA A 227 10.98 9.66 -18.03
N MET A 228 12.07 9.15 -17.46
CA MET A 228 12.85 8.03 -18.04
C MET A 228 12.35 6.65 -17.62
N LEU A 229 11.39 6.56 -16.67
CA LEU A 229 10.94 5.32 -16.05
C LEU A 229 9.64 4.80 -16.68
N THR A 230 9.67 4.54 -17.97
CA THR A 230 8.49 4.13 -18.76
C THR A 230 7.87 2.77 -18.35
N ARG A 231 8.59 1.97 -17.55
CA ARG A 231 8.15 0.67 -17.04
C ARG A 231 7.64 0.71 -15.60
N LEU A 232 7.64 1.89 -14.97
CA LEU A 232 7.23 2.08 -13.59
C LEU A 232 5.75 1.75 -13.42
N ARG A 233 5.42 0.76 -12.58
CA ARG A 233 4.06 0.30 -12.28
C ARG A 233 3.58 0.79 -10.93
N SER A 234 4.48 0.88 -9.96
CA SER A 234 4.13 1.31 -8.61
C SER A 234 5.05 2.43 -8.15
N LEU A 235 4.46 3.56 -7.78
CA LEU A 235 5.14 4.73 -7.23
C LEU A 235 4.59 5.06 -5.85
N SER A 236 5.45 5.15 -4.85
CA SER A 236 5.08 5.63 -3.52
C SER A 236 6.02 6.75 -3.10
N ILE A 237 5.47 7.92 -2.78
CA ILE A 237 6.20 9.09 -2.27
C ILE A 237 5.49 9.53 -1.01
N ARG A 238 6.02 9.15 0.17
CA ARG A 238 5.45 9.52 1.47
C ARG A 238 6.49 10.25 2.31
N PHE A 239 6.19 11.47 2.67
CA PHE A 239 7.01 12.27 3.57
C PHE A 239 6.72 11.88 5.03
N ARG A 240 7.68 12.10 5.92
CA ARG A 240 7.54 11.76 7.35
C ARG A 240 6.50 12.66 8.05
N SER A 241 6.54 13.95 7.75
CA SER A 241 5.72 14.97 8.38
C SER A 241 5.76 16.27 7.60
N ARG A 242 4.94 17.24 7.99
CA ARG A 242 4.98 18.59 7.41
C ARG A 242 6.36 19.27 7.54
N SER A 243 7.13 18.94 8.57
CA SER A 243 8.49 19.48 8.75
C SER A 243 9.49 18.95 7.72
N SER A 244 9.14 17.94 6.93
CA SER A 244 9.97 17.44 5.82
C SER A 244 10.01 18.41 4.63
N PHE A 245 9.09 19.38 4.57
CA PHE A 245 9.02 20.37 3.52
C PHE A 245 9.79 21.64 3.89
N PRO A 246 10.37 22.37 2.90
CA PRO A 246 11.02 23.65 3.15
C PRO A 246 10.03 24.66 3.71
N LYS A 247 10.46 25.49 4.71
CA LYS A 247 9.60 26.46 5.40
C LYS A 247 9.05 27.56 4.48
N ASN A 248 9.75 27.86 3.41
CA ASN A 248 9.29 28.74 2.33
C ASN A 248 9.31 27.88 1.06
N PRO A 249 8.23 27.17 0.73
CA PRO A 249 8.11 26.65 -0.61
C PRO A 249 8.21 27.88 -1.50
N THR A 250 9.26 27.99 -2.30
CA THR A 250 9.20 28.81 -3.50
C THR A 250 8.07 28.18 -4.30
N THR A 251 6.84 28.62 -4.01
CA THR A 251 5.71 28.39 -4.89
C THR A 251 6.19 28.96 -6.22
N SER A 252 6.65 28.05 -7.03
CA SER A 252 7.09 28.35 -8.37
C SER A 252 5.84 28.85 -9.06
N GLN A 253 5.63 30.17 -9.07
CA GLN A 253 4.57 30.82 -9.89
C GLN A 253 4.85 30.59 -11.39
N ARG A 254 5.71 29.62 -11.69
CA ARG A 254 5.92 29.20 -13.07
C ARG A 254 4.68 28.45 -13.53
N PRO A 255 4.08 28.87 -14.64
CA PRO A 255 3.02 28.10 -15.26
C PRO A 255 3.52 26.65 -15.47
N PRO A 256 2.64 25.64 -15.29
CA PRO A 256 3.00 24.26 -15.55
C PRO A 256 3.64 24.15 -16.94
N PRO A 257 4.63 23.28 -17.10
CA PRO A 257 5.27 23.10 -18.41
C PRO A 257 4.22 22.70 -19.43
N PRO A 258 4.34 23.14 -20.68
CA PRO A 258 3.37 22.84 -21.73
C PRO A 258 3.26 21.35 -22.07
N THR A 259 4.20 20.54 -21.59
CA THR A 259 4.25 19.09 -21.83
C THR A 259 4.24 18.33 -20.51
N CYS A 260 3.27 17.42 -20.35
CA CYS A 260 3.26 16.48 -19.23
C CYS A 260 4.15 15.28 -19.51
N THR A 261 4.80 14.78 -18.46
CA THR A 261 5.52 13.50 -18.49
C THR A 261 4.51 12.37 -18.41
N VAL A 262 4.49 11.49 -19.40
CA VAL A 262 3.60 10.33 -19.40
C VAL A 262 4.28 9.17 -18.70
N LEU A 263 3.58 8.56 -17.73
CA LEU A 263 3.96 7.31 -17.05
C LEU A 263 3.03 6.18 -17.52
N PRO A 264 3.31 5.58 -18.67
CA PRO A 264 2.35 4.74 -19.39
C PRO A 264 2.05 3.39 -18.73
N ALA A 265 2.90 2.94 -17.81
CA ALA A 265 2.74 1.67 -17.13
C ALA A 265 2.30 1.81 -15.66
N LEU A 266 2.14 3.05 -15.15
CA LEU A 266 1.82 3.28 -13.75
C LEU A 266 0.37 2.87 -13.44
N THR A 267 0.22 1.89 -12.55
CA THR A 267 -1.07 1.37 -12.09
C THR A 267 -1.38 1.73 -10.64
N THR A 268 -0.35 1.89 -9.81
CA THR A 268 -0.50 2.21 -8.38
C THR A 268 0.29 3.46 -8.04
N PHE A 269 -0.37 4.44 -7.47
CA PHE A 269 0.28 5.65 -6.96
C PHE A 269 -0.13 5.93 -5.52
N MET A 270 0.87 6.00 -4.63
CA MET A 270 0.70 6.33 -3.21
C MET A 270 1.42 7.63 -2.91
N PHE A 271 0.76 8.58 -2.28
CA PHE A 271 1.35 9.84 -1.85
C PHE A 271 1.03 10.10 -0.38
N GLY A 272 2.01 10.62 0.37
CA GLY A 272 1.80 11.11 1.73
C GLY A 272 2.53 12.43 1.93
N GLY A 273 1.78 13.53 2.20
CA GLY A 273 2.41 14.83 2.33
C GLY A 273 1.45 16.02 2.36
N VAL A 274 1.91 17.15 1.82
CA VAL A 274 1.11 18.37 1.69
C VAL A 274 0.48 18.46 0.29
N SER A 275 -0.72 19.03 0.20
CA SER A 275 -1.49 19.09 -1.05
C SER A 275 -0.75 19.84 -2.15
N GLU A 276 -0.03 20.91 -1.80
CA GLU A 276 0.70 21.75 -2.77
C GLU A 276 1.78 20.95 -3.53
N TYR A 277 2.42 19.99 -2.85
CA TYR A 277 3.39 19.11 -3.51
C TYR A 277 2.71 18.16 -4.49
N LEU A 278 1.60 17.53 -4.07
CA LEU A 278 0.83 16.63 -4.92
C LEU A 278 0.30 17.36 -6.15
N GLU A 279 -0.29 18.54 -5.96
CA GLU A 279 -0.85 19.35 -7.04
C GLU A 279 0.21 19.71 -8.08
N ASP A 280 1.39 20.17 -7.65
CA ASP A 280 2.49 20.50 -8.57
C ASP A 280 3.03 19.25 -9.28
N LEU A 281 3.11 18.11 -8.59
CA LEU A 281 3.49 16.83 -9.18
C LEU A 281 2.48 16.38 -10.25
N MET A 282 1.19 16.33 -9.90
CA MET A 282 0.11 15.84 -10.77
C MET A 282 -0.19 16.77 -11.95
N ALA A 283 0.10 18.06 -11.82
CA ALA A 283 0.03 19.00 -12.94
C ALA A 283 1.04 18.70 -14.05
N ARG A 284 2.10 17.95 -13.74
CA ARG A 284 3.24 17.67 -14.64
C ARG A 284 3.31 16.23 -15.13
N ILE A 285 2.49 15.32 -14.57
CA ILE A 285 2.47 13.92 -14.97
C ILE A 285 1.11 13.54 -15.55
N ASP A 286 1.13 12.57 -16.48
CA ASP A 286 -0.03 11.90 -17.02
C ASP A 286 0.07 10.40 -16.76
N VAL A 287 -1.00 9.82 -16.21
CA VAL A 287 -1.03 8.44 -15.68
C VAL A 287 -2.26 7.67 -16.23
N PRO A 288 -2.28 7.35 -17.52
CA PRO A 288 -3.47 6.84 -18.19
C PRO A 288 -3.97 5.46 -17.69
N LEU A 289 -3.11 4.66 -17.06
CA LEU A 289 -3.43 3.31 -16.58
C LEU A 289 -3.56 3.22 -15.06
N LEU A 290 -3.72 4.35 -14.37
CA LEU A 290 -3.83 4.33 -12.90
C LEU A 290 -5.10 3.61 -12.45
N ASP A 291 -4.92 2.60 -11.57
CA ASP A 291 -5.97 1.76 -11.00
C ASP A 291 -6.18 2.00 -9.51
N ASP A 292 -5.09 2.32 -8.81
CA ASP A 292 -5.06 2.44 -7.36
C ASP A 292 -4.37 3.75 -6.97
N LEU A 293 -5.10 4.61 -6.26
CA LEU A 293 -4.65 5.92 -5.81
C LEU A 293 -4.86 6.06 -4.30
N ASP A 294 -3.76 6.14 -3.55
CA ASP A 294 -3.74 6.29 -2.10
C ASP A 294 -3.07 7.63 -1.74
N LEU A 295 -3.85 8.55 -1.18
CA LEU A 295 -3.44 9.92 -0.84
C LEU A 295 -3.60 10.17 0.64
N GLN A 296 -2.49 10.41 1.34
CA GLN A 296 -2.45 10.79 2.74
C GLN A 296 -2.05 12.27 2.87
N PHE A 297 -2.89 13.08 3.51
CA PHE A 297 -2.64 14.50 3.71
C PHE A 297 -2.35 14.81 5.16
N PHE A 298 -1.21 15.48 5.41
CA PHE A 298 -0.91 16.05 6.71
C PHE A 298 -1.88 17.21 7.03
N TYR A 299 -2.14 17.40 8.32
CA TYR A 299 -3.03 18.43 8.83
C TYR A 299 -2.81 19.78 8.11
N GLN A 300 -3.89 20.26 7.48
CA GLN A 300 -3.94 21.57 6.82
C GLN A 300 -5.03 22.41 7.49
N PRO A 301 -4.69 23.55 8.08
CA PRO A 301 -5.65 24.29 8.94
C PRO A 301 -6.82 24.96 8.20
N THR A 302 -6.77 25.22 6.90
CA THR A 302 -7.74 26.15 6.29
C THR A 302 -8.05 26.01 4.79
N SER A 303 -7.30 25.28 4.04
CA SER A 303 -7.58 25.15 2.60
C SER A 303 -7.73 23.68 2.27
N GLY A 304 -8.91 23.25 1.89
CA GLY A 304 -9.11 21.90 1.33
C GLY A 304 -8.07 21.56 0.27
N VAL A 305 -8.24 20.48 -0.45
CA VAL A 305 -7.36 20.08 -1.56
C VAL A 305 -8.02 20.56 -2.87
N PRO A 306 -7.84 21.83 -3.28
CA PRO A 306 -8.65 22.45 -4.33
C PRO A 306 -8.48 21.79 -5.69
N GLN A 307 -7.35 21.14 -5.94
CA GLN A 307 -7.07 20.43 -7.19
C GLN A 307 -7.46 18.95 -7.16
N LEU A 308 -7.85 18.39 -6.02
CA LEU A 308 -8.20 16.98 -5.87
C LEU A 308 -9.29 16.53 -6.86
N PRO A 309 -10.40 17.27 -7.05
CA PRO A 309 -11.41 16.91 -8.03
C PRO A 309 -10.87 16.82 -9.44
N GLN A 310 -9.97 17.75 -9.82
CA GLN A 310 -9.36 17.76 -11.14
C GLN A 310 -8.44 16.56 -11.35
N ILE A 311 -7.69 16.16 -10.31
CA ILE A 311 -6.84 14.96 -10.32
C ILE A 311 -7.71 13.72 -10.53
N ILE A 312 -8.78 13.56 -9.75
CA ILE A 312 -9.70 12.42 -9.85
C ILE A 312 -10.40 12.37 -11.21
N HIS A 313 -10.92 13.50 -11.70
CA HIS A 313 -11.64 13.56 -12.99
C HIS A 313 -10.78 13.21 -14.21
N ARG A 314 -9.45 13.35 -14.12
CA ARG A 314 -8.53 12.95 -15.19
C ARG A 314 -8.40 11.43 -15.32
N ILE A 315 -8.78 10.68 -14.29
CA ILE A 315 -8.62 9.22 -14.22
C ILE A 315 -10.01 8.59 -14.41
N GLU A 316 -10.22 7.97 -15.58
CA GLU A 316 -11.53 7.42 -15.97
C GLU A 316 -12.11 6.42 -14.97
N LYS A 317 -11.23 5.58 -14.38
CA LYS A 317 -11.62 4.49 -13.47
C LYS A 317 -12.19 4.96 -12.14
N PHE A 318 -11.94 6.21 -11.75
CA PHE A 318 -12.45 6.77 -10.48
C PHE A 318 -13.77 7.53 -10.63
N LYS A 319 -14.30 7.68 -11.86
CA LYS A 319 -15.47 8.54 -12.13
C LYS A 319 -16.78 8.02 -11.56
N THR A 320 -16.92 6.72 -11.36
CA THR A 320 -18.19 6.10 -10.96
C THR A 320 -18.00 5.14 -9.76
N PRO A 321 -17.65 5.65 -8.57
CA PRO A 321 -17.58 4.80 -7.39
C PRO A 321 -18.98 4.29 -7.04
N HIS A 322 -19.10 3.03 -6.68
CA HIS A 322 -20.34 2.41 -6.24
C HIS A 322 -20.50 2.44 -4.72
N LYS A 323 -19.39 2.35 -4.01
CA LYS A 323 -19.32 2.26 -2.55
C LYS A 323 -18.38 3.33 -2.01
N ALA A 324 -18.79 3.97 -0.91
CA ALA A 324 -17.94 4.81 -0.09
C ALA A 324 -17.88 4.22 1.32
N ASP A 325 -16.67 4.08 1.85
CA ASP A 325 -16.39 3.67 3.23
C ASP A 325 -15.64 4.81 3.91
N ILE A 326 -16.17 5.31 5.03
CA ILE A 326 -15.61 6.46 5.74
C ILE A 326 -15.44 6.09 7.21
N ASP A 327 -14.17 6.12 7.65
CA ASP A 327 -13.75 5.74 8.99
C ASP A 327 -13.22 6.97 9.75
N PHE A 328 -13.92 7.36 10.79
CA PHE A 328 -13.56 8.45 11.68
C PHE A 328 -12.70 7.93 12.84
N ARG A 329 -11.51 8.50 12.98
CA ARG A 329 -10.58 8.20 14.07
C ARG A 329 -10.13 9.49 14.75
N ASN A 330 -9.62 9.39 15.97
CA ASN A 330 -9.26 10.55 16.80
C ASN A 330 -8.36 11.58 16.10
N HIS A 331 -7.45 11.10 15.25
CA HIS A 331 -6.41 11.93 14.62
C HIS A 331 -6.54 12.04 13.11
N ARG A 332 -7.45 11.30 12.50
CA ARG A 332 -7.59 11.23 11.04
C ARG A 332 -8.98 10.78 10.64
N VAL A 333 -9.31 11.04 9.40
CA VAL A 333 -10.45 10.43 8.71
C VAL A 333 -9.94 9.72 7.46
N ASP A 334 -10.37 8.48 7.29
CA ASP A 334 -10.04 7.62 6.16
C ASP A 334 -11.27 7.51 5.25
N ILE A 335 -11.09 7.65 3.94
CA ILE A 335 -12.15 7.56 2.93
C ILE A 335 -11.70 6.57 1.86
N SER A 336 -12.48 5.54 1.62
CA SER A 336 -12.25 4.59 0.53
C SER A 336 -13.43 4.63 -0.44
N LEU A 337 -13.15 4.94 -1.70
CA LEU A 337 -14.13 4.92 -2.78
C LEU A 337 -13.79 3.77 -3.72
N THR A 338 -14.70 2.82 -3.86
CA THR A 338 -14.51 1.63 -4.71
C THR A 338 -15.59 1.51 -5.76
N SER A 339 -15.24 1.05 -6.94
CA SER A 339 -16.18 0.95 -8.06
C SER A 339 -17.08 -0.30 -8.01
N GLY A 340 -16.86 -1.23 -7.08
CA GLY A 340 -17.65 -2.46 -6.94
C GLY A 340 -17.52 -3.45 -8.10
N CYS A 341 -16.80 -3.09 -9.17
CA CYS A 341 -16.49 -3.95 -10.31
C CYS A 341 -15.06 -4.45 -10.23
N LEU A 342 -14.81 -5.69 -10.67
CA LEU A 342 -13.45 -6.28 -10.75
C LEU A 342 -12.47 -5.48 -11.64
N ILE A 343 -12.95 -4.47 -12.37
CA ILE A 343 -12.20 -3.66 -13.33
C ILE A 343 -12.14 -2.17 -12.91
N GLY A 344 -12.74 -1.80 -11.79
CA GLY A 344 -12.74 -0.43 -11.30
C GLY A 344 -11.49 -0.09 -10.49
N GLY A 345 -11.21 1.20 -10.36
CA GLY A 345 -10.11 1.71 -9.55
C GLY A 345 -10.51 1.93 -8.09
N ASP A 346 -9.54 1.82 -7.19
CA ASP A 346 -9.69 2.12 -5.78
C ASP A 346 -9.04 3.48 -5.46
N LEU A 347 -9.84 4.36 -4.85
CA LEU A 347 -9.38 5.66 -4.38
C LEU A 347 -9.43 5.69 -2.85
N HIS A 348 -8.27 5.82 -2.22
CA HIS A 348 -8.14 5.98 -0.78
C HIS A 348 -7.62 7.38 -0.45
N LEU A 349 -8.30 8.07 0.47
CA LEU A 349 -7.94 9.40 0.96
C LEU A 349 -7.84 9.36 2.48
N GLU A 350 -6.72 9.76 3.02
CA GLU A 350 -6.50 9.91 4.46
C GLU A 350 -6.19 11.38 4.78
N PHE A 351 -6.91 11.95 5.73
CA PHE A 351 -6.66 13.32 6.21
C PHE A 351 -6.33 13.29 7.68
N GLU A 352 -5.15 13.76 8.05
CA GLU A 352 -4.79 14.01 9.45
C GLU A 352 -5.60 15.21 9.98
N CYS A 353 -6.60 14.95 10.82
CA CYS A 353 -7.47 15.96 11.40
C CYS A 353 -7.98 15.50 12.76
N HIS A 354 -7.82 16.32 13.78
CA HIS A 354 -8.26 16.01 15.14
C HIS A 354 -9.69 16.48 15.41
N GLY A 355 -10.50 15.57 15.93
CA GLY A 355 -11.85 15.84 16.41
C GLY A 355 -12.91 15.83 15.29
N LEU A 356 -14.01 15.17 15.56
CA LEU A 356 -15.11 14.87 14.64
C LEU A 356 -15.66 16.12 13.92
N ASP A 357 -15.88 17.21 14.65
CA ASP A 357 -16.42 18.47 14.07
C ASP A 357 -15.53 19.02 12.95
N ARG A 358 -14.20 18.93 13.14
CA ARG A 358 -13.25 19.39 12.12
C ARG A 358 -13.15 18.42 10.96
N GLN A 359 -13.24 17.12 11.25
CA GLN A 359 -13.26 16.07 10.21
C GLN A 359 -14.50 16.24 9.32
N LEU A 360 -15.69 16.39 9.91
CA LEU A 360 -16.93 16.64 9.16
C LEU A 360 -16.87 17.93 8.34
N SER A 361 -16.37 19.03 8.94
CA SER A 361 -16.21 20.30 8.20
C SER A 361 -15.21 20.19 7.03
N LEU A 362 -14.13 19.43 7.22
CA LEU A 362 -13.17 19.15 6.15
C LEU A 362 -13.81 18.32 5.02
N LEU A 363 -14.54 17.27 5.40
CA LEU A 363 -15.22 16.40 4.44
C LEU A 363 -16.31 17.15 3.67
N GLU A 364 -17.07 18.04 4.32
CA GLU A 364 -18.03 18.90 3.63
C GLU A 364 -17.35 19.74 2.54
N GLN A 365 -16.19 20.33 2.82
CA GLN A 365 -15.43 21.11 1.82
C GLN A 365 -14.92 20.23 0.68
N VAL A 366 -14.34 19.06 0.98
CA VAL A 366 -13.84 18.13 -0.04
C VAL A 366 -14.99 17.58 -0.90
N PHE A 367 -16.07 17.15 -0.26
CA PHE A 367 -17.21 16.51 -0.93
C PHE A 367 -18.03 17.50 -1.75
N SER A 368 -18.15 18.76 -1.32
CA SER A 368 -18.80 19.79 -2.14
C SER A 368 -18.11 19.98 -3.49
N GLN A 369 -16.79 19.84 -3.53
CA GLN A 369 -15.99 19.93 -4.76
C GLN A 369 -16.04 18.63 -5.59
N CYS A 370 -16.25 17.47 -4.92
CA CYS A 370 -16.32 16.14 -5.53
C CYS A 370 -17.77 15.65 -5.74
N SER A 371 -18.77 16.51 -5.61
CA SER A 371 -20.19 16.15 -5.67
C SER A 371 -20.58 15.30 -6.90
N PRO A 372 -20.09 15.55 -8.14
CA PRO A 372 -20.39 14.69 -9.27
C PRO A 372 -19.93 13.23 -9.11
N LEU A 373 -18.81 13.03 -8.38
CA LEU A 373 -18.27 11.70 -8.08
C LEU A 373 -19.17 10.97 -7.07
N LEU A 374 -19.52 11.62 -5.97
CA LEU A 374 -20.30 11.05 -4.89
C LEU A 374 -21.75 10.75 -5.27
N SER A 375 -22.28 11.43 -6.29
CA SER A 375 -23.62 11.17 -6.82
C SER A 375 -23.82 9.78 -7.44
N HIS A 376 -22.75 8.98 -7.61
CA HIS A 376 -22.82 7.60 -8.09
C HIS A 376 -22.76 6.56 -6.95
N VAL A 377 -22.43 6.99 -5.74
CA VAL A 377 -22.29 6.11 -4.57
C VAL A 377 -23.65 5.55 -4.17
N GLY A 378 -23.83 4.25 -4.30
CA GLY A 378 -25.05 3.53 -3.91
C GLY A 378 -25.03 2.97 -2.50
N VAL A 379 -23.84 2.73 -1.95
CA VAL A 379 -23.61 2.18 -0.61
C VAL A 379 -22.66 3.09 0.17
N LEU A 380 -23.10 3.57 1.33
CA LEU A 380 -22.28 4.36 2.25
C LEU A 380 -22.06 3.58 3.53
N GLU A 381 -20.80 3.33 3.87
CA GLU A 381 -20.38 2.71 5.13
C GLU A 381 -19.75 3.75 6.03
N LEU A 382 -20.11 3.73 7.30
CA LEU A 382 -19.62 4.68 8.29
C LEU A 382 -19.13 3.95 9.54
N SER A 383 -17.96 4.36 10.03
CA SER A 383 -17.35 3.90 11.27
C SER A 383 -16.81 5.07 12.08
N ASP A 384 -17.03 5.04 13.42
CA ASP A 384 -16.45 5.98 14.40
C ASP A 384 -15.88 5.19 15.57
N HIS A 385 -14.60 4.86 15.50
CA HIS A 385 -13.93 4.03 16.51
C HIS A 385 -13.75 4.72 17.89
N ASP A 386 -13.90 6.05 17.94
CA ASP A 386 -13.56 6.82 19.14
C ASP A 386 -14.78 7.23 19.97
N MET A 387 -16.01 6.85 19.58
CA MET A 387 -17.27 7.12 20.29
C MET A 387 -17.36 8.53 20.86
N GLN A 388 -17.14 9.53 20.02
CA GLN A 388 -17.16 10.92 20.46
C GLN A 388 -18.58 11.36 20.85
N PRO A 389 -18.74 12.25 21.86
CA PRO A 389 -20.06 12.71 22.25
C PRO A 389 -20.73 13.48 21.09
N TYR A 390 -22.04 13.26 20.92
CA TYR A 390 -22.86 13.96 19.94
C TYR A 390 -22.73 15.49 20.06
N ARG A 391 -22.40 16.17 18.98
CA ARG A 391 -22.17 17.61 18.94
C ARG A 391 -22.96 18.37 17.88
N GLY A 392 -24.09 17.83 17.43
CA GLY A 392 -25.03 18.56 16.58
C GLY A 392 -25.26 18.00 15.20
N SER A 393 -26.52 17.98 14.80
CA SER A 393 -27.01 17.38 13.55
C SER A 393 -26.55 18.10 12.30
N THR A 394 -26.27 19.41 12.36
CA THR A 394 -26.01 20.24 11.18
C THR A 394 -24.79 19.83 10.35
N LEU A 395 -23.70 19.44 11.02
CA LEU A 395 -22.48 19.01 10.33
C LEU A 395 -22.67 17.66 9.64
N TRP A 396 -23.35 16.72 10.31
CA TRP A 396 -23.68 15.43 9.72
C TRP A 396 -24.59 15.57 8.52
N LEU A 397 -25.60 16.42 8.59
CA LEU A 397 -26.51 16.66 7.46
C LEU A 397 -25.80 17.34 6.29
N ALA A 398 -24.88 18.27 6.55
CA ALA A 398 -24.06 18.89 5.50
C ALA A 398 -23.14 17.86 4.82
N PHE A 399 -22.53 16.97 5.63
CA PHE A 399 -21.70 15.86 5.15
C PHE A 399 -22.48 14.86 4.27
N LEU A 400 -23.74 14.53 4.62
CA LEU A 400 -24.57 13.55 3.90
C LEU A 400 -25.16 14.08 2.59
N ARG A 401 -25.31 15.39 2.42
CA ARG A 401 -25.97 16.02 1.25
C ARG A 401 -25.42 15.59 -0.12
N PRO A 402 -24.10 15.44 -0.33
CA PRO A 402 -23.57 15.05 -1.63
C PRO A 402 -23.94 13.63 -2.09
N PHE A 403 -24.41 12.76 -1.18
CA PHE A 403 -24.68 11.36 -1.44
C PHE A 403 -26.10 11.10 -1.96
N ASN A 404 -26.42 11.64 -3.12
CA ASN A 404 -27.80 11.63 -3.67
C ASN A 404 -28.27 10.25 -4.17
N ALA A 405 -27.36 9.31 -4.47
CA ALA A 405 -27.69 7.99 -5.00
C ALA A 405 -27.62 6.87 -3.95
N VAL A 406 -27.28 7.17 -2.71
CA VAL A 406 -27.13 6.17 -1.64
C VAL A 406 -28.47 5.48 -1.39
N ARG A 407 -28.46 4.16 -1.52
CA ARG A 407 -29.59 3.26 -1.26
C ARG A 407 -29.45 2.50 0.05
N SER A 408 -28.22 2.24 0.46
CA SER A 408 -27.90 1.50 1.66
C SER A 408 -26.90 2.26 2.52
N LEU A 409 -27.23 2.45 3.79
CA LEU A 409 -26.39 3.07 4.79
C LEU A 409 -26.01 2.01 5.81
N LEU A 410 -24.72 1.74 5.96
CA LEU A 410 -24.20 0.63 6.76
C LEU A 410 -23.36 1.16 7.92
N PHE A 411 -23.49 0.52 9.09
CA PHE A 411 -22.78 0.88 10.31
C PHE A 411 -22.10 -0.33 10.93
N TYR A 412 -20.86 -0.13 11.38
CA TYR A 412 -20.04 -1.15 12.04
C TYR A 412 -19.83 -0.88 13.53
N ASP A 413 -20.20 0.31 14.03
CA ASP A 413 -20.04 0.72 15.40
C ASP A 413 -21.25 1.53 15.90
N GLN A 414 -21.47 1.53 17.22
CA GLN A 414 -22.57 2.24 17.84
C GLN A 414 -22.44 3.76 17.76
N GLY A 415 -21.20 4.28 17.75
CA GLY A 415 -20.94 5.71 17.75
C GLY A 415 -21.48 6.39 16.49
N SER A 416 -21.08 5.90 15.32
CA SER A 416 -21.53 6.43 14.02
C SER A 416 -23.04 6.29 13.85
N LEU A 417 -23.62 5.14 14.23
CA LEU A 417 -25.06 4.89 14.15
C LEU A 417 -25.83 5.90 15.05
N PHE A 418 -25.40 6.11 16.28
CA PHE A 418 -26.02 7.03 17.22
C PHE A 418 -25.99 8.49 16.71
N GLN A 419 -24.85 8.93 16.20
CA GLN A 419 -24.66 10.27 15.65
C GLN A 419 -25.60 10.54 14.47
N ILE A 420 -25.66 9.58 13.55
CA ILE A 420 -26.50 9.68 12.34
C ILE A 420 -27.97 9.56 12.69
N ALA A 421 -28.37 8.66 13.60
CA ALA A 421 -29.75 8.53 14.04
C ALA A 421 -30.30 9.84 14.61
N HIS A 422 -29.53 10.51 15.47
CA HIS A 422 -29.87 11.85 15.95
C HIS A 422 -29.98 12.87 14.82
N ALA A 423 -29.00 12.90 13.92
CA ALA A 423 -28.97 13.88 12.84
C ALA A 423 -30.15 13.73 11.88
N LEU A 424 -30.53 12.50 11.54
CA LEU A 424 -31.68 12.21 10.68
C LEU A 424 -33.00 12.46 11.42
N GLY A 425 -33.11 12.09 12.71
CA GLY A 425 -34.30 12.30 13.52
C GLY A 425 -34.63 13.78 13.77
N ASP A 426 -33.63 14.66 13.75
CA ASP A 426 -33.81 16.12 13.87
C ASP A 426 -34.36 16.79 12.58
N LEU A 427 -34.49 16.03 11.46
CA LEU A 427 -35.03 16.57 10.21
C LEU A 427 -36.54 16.76 10.29
N THR A 428 -37.03 17.91 9.84
CA THR A 428 -38.46 18.14 9.61
C THR A 428 -38.97 17.32 8.43
N GLU A 429 -40.27 17.05 8.40
CA GLU A 429 -40.92 16.25 7.33
C GLU A 429 -40.55 16.72 5.92
N GLU A 430 -40.52 18.05 5.68
CA GLU A 430 -40.17 18.63 4.38
C GLU A 430 -38.72 18.38 3.98
N ARG A 431 -37.80 18.32 4.97
CA ARG A 431 -36.36 18.17 4.74
C ARG A 431 -35.87 16.71 4.75
N ALA A 432 -36.67 15.78 5.24
CA ALA A 432 -36.32 14.38 5.29
C ALA A 432 -36.06 13.75 3.90
N ALA A 433 -36.71 14.32 2.86
CA ALA A 433 -36.49 13.90 1.47
C ALA A 433 -35.27 14.57 0.79
N GLU A 434 -34.70 15.63 1.39
CA GLU A 434 -33.53 16.33 0.83
C GLU A 434 -32.20 15.63 1.13
N VAL A 435 -32.14 14.88 2.24
CA VAL A 435 -30.94 14.16 2.67
C VAL A 435 -31.08 12.70 2.34
N LEU A 436 -30.11 12.14 1.63
CA LEU A 436 -30.12 10.76 1.14
C LEU A 436 -31.42 10.39 0.41
N PRO A 437 -31.83 11.10 -0.65
CA PRO A 437 -33.16 10.97 -1.27
C PRO A 437 -33.50 9.56 -1.75
N MET A 438 -32.49 8.75 -2.08
CA MET A 438 -32.66 7.38 -2.59
C MET A 438 -32.48 6.30 -1.52
N LEU A 439 -32.32 6.66 -0.25
CA LEU A 439 -32.10 5.72 0.86
C LEU A 439 -33.29 4.75 0.98
N ARG A 440 -32.99 3.47 1.05
CA ARG A 440 -33.97 2.35 1.19
C ARG A 440 -33.71 1.50 2.41
N THR A 441 -32.43 1.31 2.80
CA THR A 441 -32.07 0.40 3.88
C THR A 441 -31.01 1.06 4.80
N ILE A 442 -31.18 0.90 6.08
CA ILE A 442 -30.17 1.14 7.11
C ILE A 442 -29.81 -0.22 7.66
N VAL A 443 -28.53 -0.58 7.68
CA VAL A 443 -28.08 -1.94 8.04
C VAL A 443 -27.03 -1.84 9.15
N TRP A 444 -27.14 -2.71 10.12
CA TRP A 444 -26.20 -2.86 11.21
C TRP A 444 -25.31 -4.08 11.03
N TYR A 445 -23.99 -3.90 11.12
CA TYR A 445 -22.96 -4.94 11.08
C TYR A 445 -22.03 -4.91 12.29
N GLY A 446 -22.40 -4.20 13.37
CA GLY A 446 -21.57 -4.10 14.56
C GLY A 446 -21.41 -5.45 15.28
N SER A 447 -20.51 -5.45 16.26
CA SER A 447 -20.12 -6.64 17.03
C SER A 447 -21.18 -7.11 18.05
N CYS A 448 -22.17 -6.25 18.37
CA CYS A 448 -23.31 -6.60 19.22
C CYS A 448 -24.55 -6.91 18.39
N ASP A 449 -25.45 -7.70 18.94
CA ASP A 449 -26.71 -8.04 18.29
C ASP A 449 -27.59 -6.81 18.09
N TRP A 450 -28.39 -6.79 17.02
CA TRP A 450 -29.31 -5.68 16.74
C TRP A 450 -30.30 -5.45 17.87
N ASP A 451 -30.79 -6.50 18.52
CA ASP A 451 -31.72 -6.46 19.64
C ASP A 451 -31.21 -5.62 20.85
N GLU A 452 -29.88 -5.47 20.97
CA GLU A 452 -29.26 -4.63 22.00
C GLU A 452 -29.25 -3.14 21.60
N VAL A 453 -29.21 -2.85 20.31
CA VAL A 453 -29.07 -1.52 19.73
C VAL A 453 -30.42 -0.89 19.40
N GLU A 454 -31.37 -1.68 18.93
CA GLU A 454 -32.73 -1.30 18.52
C GLU A 454 -33.44 -0.40 19.54
N PRO A 455 -33.50 -0.75 20.85
CA PRO A 455 -34.32 -0.03 21.82
C PRO A 455 -33.97 1.45 21.99
N TRP A 456 -32.75 1.84 21.66
CA TRP A 456 -32.30 3.23 21.79
C TRP A 456 -32.10 3.93 20.45
N VAL A 457 -31.91 3.22 19.33
CA VAL A 457 -31.74 3.78 17.98
C VAL A 457 -33.07 4.03 17.29
N ILE A 458 -34.01 3.07 17.34
CA ILE A 458 -35.31 3.22 16.68
C ILE A 458 -36.06 4.46 17.14
N PRO A 459 -36.16 4.78 18.46
CA PRO A 459 -36.82 6.02 18.89
C PRO A 459 -36.20 7.29 18.33
N LEU A 460 -34.92 7.29 18.03
CA LEU A 460 -34.22 8.43 17.41
C LEU A 460 -34.49 8.52 15.90
N LEU A 461 -34.55 7.39 15.21
CA LEU A 461 -34.82 7.32 13.76
C LEU A 461 -36.29 7.42 13.41
N GLN A 462 -37.20 7.14 14.33
CA GLN A 462 -38.64 7.04 14.05
C GLN A 462 -39.21 8.29 13.35
N PRO A 463 -38.88 9.53 13.79
CA PRO A 463 -39.35 10.74 13.09
C PRO A 463 -38.94 10.78 11.61
N PHE A 464 -37.71 10.34 11.30
CA PHE A 464 -37.22 10.28 9.93
C PHE A 464 -37.91 9.18 9.13
N ILE A 465 -38.09 7.99 9.70
CA ILE A 465 -38.78 6.85 9.08
C ILE A 465 -40.23 7.24 8.72
N ASP A 466 -40.95 7.84 9.67
CA ASP A 466 -42.34 8.28 9.48
C ASP A 466 -42.44 9.34 8.37
N ALA A 467 -41.55 10.35 8.39
CA ALA A 467 -41.49 11.38 7.37
C ALA A 467 -41.20 10.81 5.96
N ARG A 468 -40.34 9.81 5.90
CA ARG A 468 -40.00 9.12 4.63
C ARG A 468 -41.16 8.25 4.13
N GLU A 469 -41.90 7.61 5.00
CA GLU A 469 -43.09 6.83 4.64
C GLU A 469 -44.20 7.75 4.09
N ILE A 470 -44.46 8.89 4.77
CA ILE A 470 -45.43 9.89 4.32
C ILE A 470 -45.05 10.44 2.94
N SER A 471 -43.76 10.64 2.68
CA SER A 471 -43.27 11.13 1.37
C SER A 471 -43.22 10.06 0.27
N GLY A 472 -43.62 8.80 0.57
CA GLY A 472 -43.66 7.70 -0.40
C GLY A 472 -42.29 7.06 -0.67
N HIS A 473 -41.31 7.27 0.20
CA HIS A 473 -39.94 6.75 0.11
C HIS A 473 -39.59 5.98 1.41
N PRO A 474 -40.26 4.84 1.71
CA PRO A 474 -40.04 4.11 2.95
C PRO A 474 -38.60 3.64 3.09
N VAL A 475 -38.10 3.63 4.32
CA VAL A 475 -36.80 3.15 4.72
C VAL A 475 -36.93 1.92 5.61
N GLU A 476 -36.29 0.84 5.24
CA GLU A 476 -36.25 -0.40 6.02
C GLU A 476 -35.07 -0.34 7.00
N VAL A 477 -35.35 -0.69 8.25
CA VAL A 477 -34.35 -0.89 9.31
C VAL A 477 -34.50 -2.35 9.76
N PRO A 478 -33.40 -3.09 9.99
CA PRO A 478 -33.44 -4.54 10.28
C PRO A 478 -34.27 -4.89 11.48
#